data_5be0ec7642dea18b6719aaa66b756bc8
#
_entry.id   5be0ec7642dea18b6719aaa66b756bc8
#
_cell.length_a   1.000
_cell.length_b   1.000
_cell.length_c   1.000
_cell.angle_alpha   90.00
_cell.angle_beta   90.00
_cell.angle_gamma   90.00
#
_symmetry.space_group_name_H-M   'P 1'
#
loop_
_entity.id
_entity.type
_entity.pdbx_description
1 polymer ?
#
loop_
_entity_poly.entity_id
_entity_poly.type
_entity_poly.pdbx_seq_one_letter_code
_entity_poly.pdbx_strand_id
1 'polypeptide(L)'
;MNYLAFIGVTAATAVVSCTPAKKEYASYELYPVRSGSLTEMEYSPEATKFILWAPTADEVRLMLFDSGEGGHAYETIPMEPGEEGTWTATVSKDLMGKFYTFNVKVNDKWMGDTPGINAKAVGVNGKRAAIIDLKSTDPQGWENDQRPPLKSPADAVIYEMHHRDFSVDSTSGIRNKGKFLALTEHGTLNPAKLLTGIDHLVELGVTHVHLLPSYDYASVDETKLNENKYNWGYDPQNYNVPDGSYSTDPYDPAVRIREFKQMVQALHKAGIRVVLDVVYNHTYNTDGSNFERTVPGYFYRQKPDGSLANGSACGNETASNRPMMRKYMIESVLHWIKEYHIDGFRFDLMGIHDIETMNEIRKAVNAIDPSIIIYGEGWAAEAPQYPGDSLAMKANTFEMPGIAAFSDELRDALRGPFNDNHKGAFLAGIPGGEESIKFGIVGTIQHPQVNNDSVNYSKAPWAAQPTQMISYVSCHDDMWLVERLKSRIPDI
;
A
#
# COMPACT_ATOMS: atom_id res chain seq x y z
N MET A 1 48.20 71.35 -34.34
CA MET A 1 48.26 70.24 -33.36
C MET A 1 46.84 69.96 -32.90
N ASN A 2 46.24 68.90 -33.50
CA ASN A 2 44.86 68.53 -33.19
C ASN A 2 44.88 67.35 -32.20
N TYR A 3 44.30 67.57 -31.05
CA TYR A 3 44.06 66.46 -30.09
C TYR A 3 42.66 65.87 -30.35
N LEU A 4 42.65 64.55 -30.73
CA LEU A 4 41.43 63.76 -30.80
C LEU A 4 41.23 63.13 -29.44
N ALA A 5 40.09 63.41 -28.82
CA ALA A 5 39.65 62.68 -27.58
C ALA A 5 38.86 61.48 -27.96
N PHE A 6 39.33 60.28 -27.50
CA PHE A 6 38.57 59.00 -27.57
C PHE A 6 37.57 58.94 -26.40
N ILE A 7 36.29 58.89 -26.71
CA ILE A 7 35.22 58.61 -25.72
C ILE A 7 34.99 57.08 -25.78
N GLY A 8 35.47 56.41 -24.75
CA GLY A 8 35.15 54.97 -24.57
C GLY A 8 33.71 54.77 -24.04
N VAL A 9 32.85 54.15 -24.85
CA VAL A 9 31.52 53.70 -24.42
C VAL A 9 31.65 52.31 -23.80
N THR A 10 31.53 52.25 -22.48
CA THR A 10 31.38 50.98 -21.75
C THR A 10 29.91 50.53 -21.83
N ALA A 11 29.62 49.50 -22.62
CA ALA A 11 28.33 48.82 -22.60
C ALA A 11 28.22 47.98 -21.34
N ALA A 12 27.38 48.40 -20.40
CA ALA A 12 26.99 47.55 -19.25
C ALA A 12 25.95 46.56 -19.74
N THR A 13 26.34 45.31 -19.86
CA THR A 13 25.42 44.20 -20.05
C THR A 13 24.66 43.97 -18.75
N ALA A 14 23.41 44.40 -18.68
CA ALA A 14 22.50 44.01 -17.61
C ALA A 14 22.15 42.52 -17.76
N VAL A 15 22.68 41.71 -16.90
CA VAL A 15 22.20 40.33 -16.74
C VAL A 15 20.82 40.43 -16.08
N VAL A 16 19.78 40.28 -16.89
CA VAL A 16 18.43 40.12 -16.38
C VAL A 16 18.38 38.72 -15.77
N SER A 17 18.49 38.65 -14.46
CA SER A 17 18.15 37.43 -13.70
C SER A 17 16.63 37.22 -13.83
N CYS A 18 16.23 36.39 -14.76
CA CYS A 18 14.87 35.86 -14.78
C CYS A 18 14.71 34.92 -13.61
N THR A 19 14.26 35.43 -12.47
CA THR A 19 13.68 34.62 -11.42
C THR A 19 12.46 33.92 -12.02
N PRO A 20 12.37 32.59 -12.07
CA PRO A 20 11.16 31.95 -12.59
C PRO A 20 9.96 32.46 -11.79
N ALA A 21 8.90 32.82 -12.49
CA ALA A 21 7.68 33.24 -11.84
C ALA A 21 7.18 32.14 -10.93
N LYS A 22 6.87 32.45 -9.66
CA LYS A 22 6.33 31.53 -8.68
C LYS A 22 5.12 30.82 -9.28
N LYS A 23 5.15 29.48 -9.34
CA LYS A 23 4.06 28.68 -9.89
C LYS A 23 2.97 28.54 -8.81
N GLU A 24 2.01 29.44 -8.81
CA GLU A 24 0.83 29.37 -7.95
C GLU A 24 -0.36 28.79 -8.74
N TYR A 25 -1.00 27.78 -8.18
CA TYR A 25 -2.22 27.18 -8.70
C TYR A 25 -3.38 27.53 -7.78
N ALA A 26 -4.51 27.95 -8.33
CA ALA A 26 -5.68 28.37 -7.56
C ALA A 26 -6.36 27.21 -6.81
N SER A 27 -6.16 25.98 -7.28
CA SER A 27 -6.64 24.76 -6.61
C SER A 27 -5.79 23.55 -7.01
N TYR A 28 -5.92 22.45 -6.28
CA TYR A 28 -5.20 21.21 -6.56
C TYR A 28 -5.57 20.56 -7.90
N GLU A 29 -6.80 20.79 -8.39
CA GLU A 29 -7.28 20.28 -9.68
C GLU A 29 -6.56 20.94 -10.88
N LEU A 30 -5.92 22.09 -10.67
CA LEU A 30 -5.16 22.81 -11.67
C LEU A 30 -3.67 22.41 -11.71
N TYR A 31 -3.24 21.52 -10.82
CA TYR A 31 -1.88 21.02 -10.86
C TYR A 31 -1.65 20.22 -12.15
N PRO A 32 -0.49 20.36 -12.80
CA PRO A 32 -0.20 19.60 -14.00
C PRO A 32 -0.19 18.10 -13.70
N VAL A 33 -0.79 17.33 -14.59
CA VAL A 33 -0.82 15.87 -14.50
C VAL A 33 0.31 15.31 -15.36
N ARG A 34 1.19 14.52 -14.76
CA ARG A 34 2.23 13.80 -15.50
C ARG A 34 1.62 12.69 -16.34
N SER A 35 1.81 12.73 -17.65
CA SER A 35 1.31 11.71 -18.58
C SER A 35 2.14 10.43 -18.57
N GLY A 36 3.48 10.55 -18.40
CA GLY A 36 4.40 9.43 -18.29
C GLY A 36 4.30 8.69 -16.95
N SER A 37 5.08 7.60 -16.79
CA SER A 37 5.18 6.85 -15.54
C SER A 37 5.66 7.72 -14.37
N LEU A 38 5.23 7.39 -13.17
CA LEU A 38 5.72 8.00 -11.92
C LEU A 38 7.07 7.42 -11.45
N THR A 39 7.75 6.62 -12.27
CA THR A 39 9.11 6.16 -11.97
C THR A 39 10.02 7.33 -11.68
N GLU A 40 10.67 7.31 -10.51
CA GLU A 40 11.52 8.40 -10.03
C GLU A 40 13.00 8.17 -10.28
N MET A 41 13.40 6.92 -10.52
CA MET A 41 14.80 6.54 -10.78
C MET A 41 14.86 5.47 -11.86
N GLU A 42 15.68 5.71 -12.88
CA GLU A 42 16.00 4.78 -13.95
C GLU A 42 17.51 4.57 -13.97
N TYR A 43 17.92 3.36 -13.59
CA TYR A 43 19.34 2.99 -13.49
C TYR A 43 19.82 2.31 -14.78
N SER A 44 21.04 2.68 -15.20
CA SER A 44 21.92 1.85 -16.03
C SER A 44 23.36 1.99 -15.54
N PRO A 45 24.28 1.07 -15.91
CA PRO A 45 25.68 1.20 -15.53
C PRO A 45 26.35 2.49 -16.04
N GLU A 46 25.87 3.04 -17.16
CA GLU A 46 26.43 4.25 -17.78
C GLU A 46 25.87 5.53 -17.15
N ALA A 47 24.60 5.50 -16.74
CA ALA A 47 23.94 6.67 -16.18
C ALA A 47 22.69 6.31 -15.39
N THR A 48 22.40 7.09 -14.36
CA THR A 48 21.13 7.03 -13.63
C THR A 48 20.37 8.34 -13.85
N LYS A 49 19.12 8.20 -14.29
CA LYS A 49 18.20 9.32 -14.49
C LYS A 49 17.23 9.41 -13.32
N PHE A 50 17.02 10.62 -12.80
CA PHE A 50 16.10 10.91 -11.72
C PHE A 50 15.03 11.88 -12.21
N ILE A 51 13.76 11.61 -11.86
CA ILE A 51 12.60 12.42 -12.23
C ILE A 51 11.70 12.51 -11.02
N LEU A 52 11.40 13.72 -10.57
CA LEU A 52 10.47 13.96 -9.47
C LEU A 52 9.31 14.83 -9.93
N TRP A 53 8.07 14.45 -9.63
CA TRP A 53 6.92 15.32 -9.82
C TRP A 53 6.75 16.21 -8.58
N ALA A 54 7.04 17.49 -8.74
CA ALA A 54 6.95 18.50 -7.68
C ALA A 54 6.56 19.86 -8.30
N PRO A 55 5.30 20.02 -8.75
CA PRO A 55 4.88 21.15 -9.57
C PRO A 55 4.93 22.50 -8.84
N THR A 56 4.89 22.51 -7.51
CA THR A 56 4.94 23.73 -6.68
C THR A 56 6.35 24.05 -6.18
N ALA A 57 7.35 23.26 -6.55
CA ALA A 57 8.71 23.45 -6.09
C ALA A 57 9.34 24.73 -6.69
N ASP A 58 10.04 25.49 -5.84
CA ASP A 58 10.93 26.59 -6.23
C ASP A 58 12.30 26.04 -6.68
N GLU A 59 12.81 25.04 -5.96
CA GLU A 59 14.06 24.32 -6.22
C GLU A 59 13.90 22.85 -5.81
N VAL A 60 14.61 21.95 -6.49
CA VAL A 60 14.74 20.55 -6.10
C VAL A 60 16.21 20.15 -6.13
N ARG A 61 16.66 19.38 -5.14
CA ARG A 61 18.00 18.82 -5.06
C ARG A 61 17.93 17.31 -4.95
N LEU A 62 18.78 16.66 -5.72
CA LEU A 62 19.11 15.24 -5.56
C LEU A 62 20.34 15.14 -4.64
N MET A 63 20.24 14.32 -3.61
CA MET A 63 21.34 14.07 -2.67
C MET A 63 21.76 12.61 -2.76
N LEU A 64 23.06 12.35 -2.91
CA LEU A 64 23.61 11.01 -3.05
C LEU A 64 24.40 10.60 -1.80
N PHE A 65 24.26 9.34 -1.40
CA PHE A 65 24.85 8.79 -0.18
C PHE A 65 25.51 7.43 -0.45
N ASP A 66 26.53 7.11 0.35
CA ASP A 66 27.20 5.81 0.31
C ASP A 66 26.44 4.72 1.10
N SER A 67 25.60 5.09 2.06
CA SER A 67 24.89 4.15 2.95
C SER A 67 23.41 4.48 3.08
N GLY A 68 22.60 3.48 3.42
CA GLY A 68 21.16 3.61 3.64
C GLY A 68 20.78 4.42 4.86
N GLU A 69 21.70 4.60 5.81
CA GLU A 69 21.51 5.41 7.01
C GLU A 69 22.82 6.11 7.42
N GLY A 70 22.70 7.11 8.30
CA GLY A 70 23.85 7.84 8.84
C GLY A 70 24.66 8.62 7.79
N GLY A 71 25.72 9.29 8.21
CA GLY A 71 26.59 10.06 7.33
C GLY A 71 25.91 11.25 6.64
N HIS A 72 26.65 11.89 5.75
CA HIS A 72 26.20 13.04 4.96
C HIS A 72 26.18 12.67 3.48
N ALA A 73 25.41 13.42 2.68
CA ALA A 73 25.47 13.32 1.24
C ALA A 73 26.91 13.62 0.75
N TYR A 74 27.46 12.73 -0.05
CA TYR A 74 28.77 12.97 -0.65
C TYR A 74 28.66 13.87 -1.90
N GLU A 75 27.47 13.98 -2.47
CA GLU A 75 27.17 14.83 -3.62
C GLU A 75 25.75 15.38 -3.51
N THR A 76 25.57 16.65 -3.86
CA THR A 76 24.26 17.32 -3.95
C THR A 76 24.15 17.95 -5.33
N ILE A 77 23.14 17.58 -6.09
CA ILE A 77 22.95 17.95 -7.48
C ILE A 77 21.65 18.76 -7.61
N PRO A 78 21.70 20.02 -8.06
CA PRO A 78 20.50 20.74 -8.44
C PRO A 78 19.78 20.01 -9.57
N MET A 79 18.45 19.87 -9.46
CA MET A 79 17.64 19.31 -10.52
C MET A 79 17.07 20.42 -11.41
N GLU A 80 16.91 20.11 -12.68
CA GLU A 80 16.37 21.04 -13.66
C GLU A 80 14.85 20.88 -13.81
N PRO A 81 14.08 21.97 -13.93
CA PRO A 81 12.66 21.88 -14.19
C PRO A 81 12.37 21.25 -15.55
N GLY A 82 11.42 20.32 -15.59
CA GLY A 82 10.94 19.65 -16.78
C GLY A 82 9.49 19.99 -17.11
N GLU A 83 8.91 19.20 -18.00
CA GLU A 83 7.49 19.35 -18.39
C GLU A 83 6.56 18.76 -17.32
N GLU A 84 5.28 19.15 -17.37
CA GLU A 84 4.21 18.60 -16.50
C GLU A 84 4.51 18.69 -15.00
N GLY A 85 5.27 19.68 -14.55
CA GLY A 85 5.62 19.89 -13.15
C GLY A 85 6.71 18.94 -12.62
N THR A 86 7.47 18.31 -13.51
CA THR A 86 8.60 17.44 -13.14
C THR A 86 9.89 18.21 -12.96
N TRP A 87 10.82 17.59 -12.25
CA TRP A 87 12.21 17.98 -12.09
C TRP A 87 13.11 16.80 -12.46
N THR A 88 14.23 17.06 -13.15
CA THR A 88 15.08 16.00 -13.68
C THR A 88 16.55 16.22 -13.36
N ALA A 89 17.28 15.12 -13.17
CA ALA A 89 18.74 15.09 -13.12
C ALA A 89 19.26 13.79 -13.76
N THR A 90 20.43 13.85 -14.36
CA THR A 90 21.13 12.66 -14.90
C THR A 90 22.54 12.64 -14.37
N VAL A 91 22.94 11.50 -13.82
CA VAL A 91 24.28 11.27 -13.29
C VAL A 91 24.98 10.24 -14.16
N SER A 92 25.99 10.67 -14.95
CA SER A 92 26.68 9.85 -15.94
C SER A 92 27.84 9.06 -15.30
N LYS A 93 27.49 8.18 -14.38
CA LYS A 93 28.38 7.19 -13.73
C LYS A 93 27.56 6.03 -13.17
N ASP A 94 28.21 4.90 -12.91
CA ASP A 94 27.59 3.78 -12.23
C ASP A 94 27.28 4.14 -10.75
N LEU A 95 26.02 4.11 -10.39
CA LEU A 95 25.54 4.37 -9.04
C LEU A 95 24.98 3.12 -8.34
N MET A 96 25.22 1.92 -8.90
CA MET A 96 24.75 0.68 -8.27
C MET A 96 25.17 0.61 -6.81
N GLY A 97 24.20 0.29 -5.92
CA GLY A 97 24.43 0.16 -4.49
C GLY A 97 24.56 1.48 -3.72
N LYS A 98 24.41 2.62 -4.39
CA LYS A 98 24.31 3.92 -3.73
C LYS A 98 22.87 4.22 -3.31
N PHE A 99 22.72 5.26 -2.49
CA PHE A 99 21.44 5.70 -1.98
C PHE A 99 21.18 7.16 -2.34
N TYR A 100 19.93 7.55 -2.37
CA TYR A 100 19.56 8.92 -2.68
C TYR A 100 18.35 9.41 -1.89
N THR A 101 18.25 10.72 -1.80
CA THR A 101 17.04 11.43 -1.43
C THR A 101 16.82 12.63 -2.35
N PHE A 102 15.58 13.07 -2.42
CA PHE A 102 15.25 14.38 -2.93
C PHE A 102 15.06 15.34 -1.75
N ASN A 103 15.33 16.62 -1.99
CA ASN A 103 14.95 17.69 -1.08
C ASN A 103 14.28 18.80 -1.90
N VAL A 104 13.03 19.11 -1.56
CA VAL A 104 12.18 20.02 -2.30
C VAL A 104 12.04 21.33 -1.52
N LYS A 105 12.19 22.47 -2.20
CA LYS A 105 11.96 23.79 -1.64
C LYS A 105 10.63 24.32 -2.13
N VAL A 106 9.76 24.71 -1.21
CA VAL A 106 8.45 25.31 -1.53
C VAL A 106 8.26 26.55 -0.67
N ASN A 107 7.90 27.68 -1.29
CA ASN A 107 7.74 28.94 -0.59
C ASN A 107 8.96 29.30 0.27
N ASP A 108 10.15 29.22 -0.32
CA ASP A 108 11.44 29.46 0.32
C ASP A 108 11.79 28.54 1.52
N LYS A 109 11.01 27.48 1.76
CA LYS A 109 11.25 26.50 2.82
C LYS A 109 11.65 25.15 2.24
N TRP A 110 12.77 24.57 2.70
CA TRP A 110 13.15 23.21 2.43
C TRP A 110 12.26 22.24 3.23
N MET A 111 11.63 21.30 2.54
CA MET A 111 10.66 20.37 3.13
C MET A 111 11.31 19.18 3.85
N GLY A 112 12.63 19.02 3.75
CA GLY A 112 13.38 17.90 4.29
C GLY A 112 13.59 16.77 3.29
N ASP A 113 14.52 15.89 3.63
CA ASP A 113 14.90 14.78 2.76
C ASP A 113 13.80 13.74 2.64
N THR A 114 13.57 13.25 1.43
CA THR A 114 12.60 12.19 1.13
C THR A 114 13.18 11.22 0.10
N PRO A 115 12.95 9.90 0.22
CA PRO A 115 13.29 8.93 -0.83
C PRO A 115 12.44 9.10 -2.11
N GLY A 116 11.53 10.08 -2.14
CA GLY A 116 10.47 10.22 -3.11
C GLY A 116 9.21 9.48 -2.71
N ILE A 117 8.15 9.63 -3.51
CA ILE A 117 6.88 8.94 -3.25
C ILE A 117 6.84 7.53 -3.87
N ASN A 118 7.71 7.27 -4.84
CA ASN A 118 7.66 6.06 -5.68
C ASN A 118 8.94 5.22 -5.62
N ALA A 119 9.71 5.32 -4.52
CA ALA A 119 10.88 4.48 -4.31
C ALA A 119 10.53 2.98 -4.44
N LYS A 120 11.34 2.21 -5.17
CA LYS A 120 11.19 0.76 -5.39
C LYS A 120 12.15 -0.07 -4.56
N ALA A 121 13.14 0.56 -3.97
CA ALA A 121 14.07 0.00 -3.01
C ALA A 121 14.50 1.08 -2.02
N VAL A 122 14.68 0.70 -0.76
CA VAL A 122 15.08 1.62 0.31
C VAL A 122 16.14 0.97 1.20
N GLY A 123 16.94 1.81 1.84
CA GLY A 123 17.82 1.39 2.93
C GLY A 123 17.05 1.09 4.21
N VAL A 124 17.79 0.68 5.24
CA VAL A 124 17.24 0.39 6.55
C VAL A 124 16.40 1.58 7.08
N ASN A 125 15.26 1.28 7.70
CA ASN A 125 14.27 2.25 8.17
C ASN A 125 13.64 3.14 7.07
N GLY A 126 13.84 2.83 5.78
CA GLY A 126 13.12 3.46 4.66
C GLY A 126 13.38 4.95 4.43
N LYS A 127 14.44 5.55 5.00
CA LYS A 127 14.70 7.00 4.92
C LYS A 127 15.40 7.44 3.63
N ARG A 128 16.11 6.53 2.98
CA ARG A 128 16.79 6.76 1.70
C ARG A 128 16.38 5.70 0.70
N ALA A 129 16.12 6.12 -0.53
CA ALA A 129 15.94 5.19 -1.62
C ALA A 129 17.28 4.59 -2.04
N ALA A 130 17.25 3.36 -2.51
CA ALA A 130 18.42 2.65 -2.99
C ALA A 130 18.44 2.56 -4.52
N ILE A 131 19.63 2.65 -5.10
CA ILE A 131 19.85 2.48 -6.54
C ILE A 131 20.26 1.05 -6.78
N ILE A 132 19.33 0.24 -7.28
CA ILE A 132 19.54 -1.17 -7.61
C ILE A 132 18.91 -1.52 -8.96
N ASP A 133 19.38 -2.57 -9.59
CA ASP A 133 18.65 -3.24 -10.66
C ASP A 133 17.69 -4.26 -10.03
N LEU A 134 16.39 -4.04 -10.16
CA LEU A 134 15.37 -4.93 -9.59
C LEU A 134 15.47 -6.36 -10.14
N LYS A 135 15.89 -6.55 -11.39
CA LYS A 135 16.10 -7.88 -11.96
C LYS A 135 17.17 -8.68 -11.24
N SER A 136 18.16 -8.00 -10.65
CA SER A 136 19.20 -8.67 -9.85
C SER A 136 18.67 -9.30 -8.56
N THR A 137 17.44 -8.96 -8.16
CA THR A 137 16.77 -9.49 -6.98
C THR A 137 15.88 -10.72 -7.29
N ASP A 138 15.72 -11.08 -8.56
CA ASP A 138 14.90 -12.22 -8.97
C ASP A 138 15.47 -13.52 -8.43
N PRO A 139 14.70 -14.34 -7.73
CA PRO A 139 15.12 -15.69 -7.35
C PRO A 139 15.22 -16.60 -8.58
N GLN A 140 15.96 -17.68 -8.47
CA GLN A 140 16.11 -18.63 -9.54
C GLN A 140 14.76 -19.14 -10.06
N GLY A 141 14.52 -19.03 -11.36
CA GLY A 141 13.30 -19.46 -12.04
C GLY A 141 12.13 -18.49 -11.87
N TRP A 142 12.37 -17.27 -11.42
CA TRP A 142 11.33 -16.25 -11.26
C TRP A 142 10.62 -15.93 -12.58
N GLU A 143 11.34 -15.96 -13.68
CA GLU A 143 10.80 -15.75 -15.04
C GLU A 143 9.78 -16.82 -15.47
N ASN A 144 9.76 -17.97 -14.79
CA ASN A 144 8.83 -19.07 -15.03
C ASN A 144 7.75 -19.17 -13.93
N ASP A 145 7.73 -18.27 -12.97
CA ASP A 145 6.72 -18.25 -11.92
C ASP A 145 5.34 -17.98 -12.51
N GLN A 146 4.36 -18.76 -12.12
CA GLN A 146 2.99 -18.68 -12.63
C GLN A 146 1.98 -18.65 -11.49
N ARG A 147 1.00 -17.75 -11.63
CA ARG A 147 -0.17 -17.74 -10.74
C ARG A 147 -0.90 -19.06 -10.77
N PRO A 148 -1.24 -19.65 -9.61
CA PRO A 148 -2.17 -20.75 -9.57
C PRO A 148 -3.51 -20.40 -10.25
N PRO A 149 -4.15 -21.32 -10.97
CA PRO A 149 -5.40 -21.02 -11.65
C PRO A 149 -6.53 -20.70 -10.67
N LEU A 150 -7.40 -19.76 -11.03
CA LEU A 150 -8.65 -19.47 -10.33
C LEU A 150 -9.78 -19.39 -11.37
N LYS A 151 -10.77 -20.26 -11.28
CA LYS A 151 -11.89 -20.33 -12.24
C LYS A 151 -12.92 -19.24 -12.00
N SER A 152 -13.20 -18.96 -10.74
CA SER A 152 -14.15 -17.94 -10.30
C SER A 152 -13.69 -17.33 -8.97
N PRO A 153 -13.93 -16.06 -8.73
CA PRO A 153 -13.73 -15.47 -7.39
C PRO A 153 -14.50 -16.21 -6.29
N ALA A 154 -15.63 -16.87 -6.64
CA ALA A 154 -16.41 -17.67 -5.69
C ALA A 154 -15.68 -18.95 -5.21
N ASP A 155 -14.64 -19.39 -5.93
CA ASP A 155 -13.81 -20.54 -5.52
C ASP A 155 -12.70 -20.14 -4.53
N ALA A 156 -12.55 -18.85 -4.23
CA ALA A 156 -11.49 -18.36 -3.35
C ALA A 156 -11.78 -18.74 -1.88
N VAL A 157 -10.81 -19.40 -1.27
CA VAL A 157 -10.75 -19.66 0.18
C VAL A 157 -9.53 -18.90 0.71
N ILE A 158 -9.78 -17.83 1.45
CA ILE A 158 -8.77 -16.85 1.83
C ILE A 158 -8.39 -17.06 3.30
N TYR A 159 -7.09 -17.19 3.57
CA TYR A 159 -6.51 -17.27 4.91
C TYR A 159 -5.74 -15.98 5.19
N GLU A 160 -6.21 -15.18 6.14
CA GLU A 160 -5.52 -13.98 6.60
C GLU A 160 -4.40 -14.35 7.56
N MET A 161 -3.23 -13.76 7.39
CA MET A 161 -2.10 -14.02 8.27
C MET A 161 -1.17 -12.81 8.42
N HIS A 162 -0.51 -12.75 9.58
CA HIS A 162 0.59 -11.83 9.86
C HIS A 162 1.91 -12.59 9.77
N HIS A 163 2.92 -12.06 9.06
CA HIS A 163 4.19 -12.74 8.82
C HIS A 163 4.87 -13.24 10.10
N ARG A 164 4.94 -12.37 11.12
CA ARG A 164 5.57 -12.70 12.38
C ARG A 164 4.78 -13.78 13.11
N ASP A 165 3.50 -13.57 13.33
CA ASP A 165 2.68 -14.43 14.18
C ASP A 165 2.48 -15.81 13.60
N PHE A 166 2.46 -15.93 12.28
CA PHE A 166 2.31 -17.22 11.61
C PHE A 166 3.43 -18.23 11.90
N SER A 167 4.64 -17.74 12.24
CA SER A 167 5.81 -18.59 12.38
C SER A 167 6.62 -18.39 13.66
N VAL A 168 6.34 -17.33 14.45
CA VAL A 168 7.21 -16.90 15.57
C VAL A 168 7.18 -17.86 16.76
N ASP A 169 6.15 -18.68 16.91
CA ASP A 169 6.04 -19.63 18.01
C ASP A 169 7.28 -20.55 18.08
N SER A 170 7.84 -20.70 19.27
CA SER A 170 9.04 -21.51 19.49
C SER A 170 8.88 -22.95 19.05
N THR A 171 7.65 -23.47 19.06
CA THR A 171 7.30 -24.86 18.73
C THR A 171 6.88 -25.05 17.27
N SER A 172 6.89 -23.99 16.44
CA SER A 172 6.46 -24.06 15.03
C SER A 172 7.33 -24.99 14.16
N GLY A 173 8.54 -25.33 14.59
CA GLY A 173 9.51 -26.09 13.78
C GLY A 173 10.15 -25.27 12.63
N ILE A 174 9.71 -24.05 12.42
CA ILE A 174 10.21 -23.13 11.39
C ILE A 174 11.54 -22.50 11.87
N ARG A 175 12.51 -22.35 10.97
CA ARG A 175 13.81 -21.74 11.28
C ARG A 175 13.78 -20.22 11.12
N ASN A 176 13.25 -19.72 10.01
CA ASN A 176 13.17 -18.30 9.70
C ASN A 176 11.93 -17.66 10.33
N LYS A 177 11.81 -17.76 11.67
CA LYS A 177 10.64 -17.28 12.41
C LYS A 177 10.38 -15.78 12.20
N GLY A 178 9.14 -15.42 11.86
CA GLY A 178 8.72 -14.04 11.66
C GLY A 178 9.26 -13.38 10.40
N LYS A 179 9.79 -14.17 9.45
CA LYS A 179 10.42 -13.68 8.22
C LYS A 179 9.66 -14.13 6.97
N PHE A 180 9.84 -13.43 5.84
CA PHE A 180 9.30 -13.85 4.55
C PHE A 180 9.68 -15.31 4.23
N LEU A 181 10.92 -15.68 4.50
CA LEU A 181 11.43 -17.03 4.25
C LEU A 181 10.76 -18.14 5.07
N ALA A 182 10.01 -17.82 6.13
CA ALA A 182 9.23 -18.81 6.86
C ALA A 182 8.28 -19.59 5.96
N LEU A 183 7.72 -18.93 4.94
CA LEU A 183 6.80 -19.51 3.97
C LEU A 183 7.48 -20.26 2.81
N THR A 184 8.80 -20.41 2.85
CA THR A 184 9.56 -21.24 1.91
C THR A 184 9.97 -22.58 2.50
N GLU A 185 9.71 -22.81 3.79
CA GLU A 185 10.15 -24.00 4.52
C GLU A 185 9.06 -25.09 4.49
N HIS A 186 9.44 -26.28 4.01
CA HIS A 186 8.59 -27.47 3.94
C HIS A 186 8.96 -28.51 5.01
N GLY A 187 8.02 -29.38 5.34
CA GLY A 187 8.22 -30.49 6.29
C GLY A 187 8.34 -30.04 7.75
N THR A 188 7.92 -28.80 8.06
CA THR A 188 7.94 -28.29 9.43
C THR A 188 6.79 -28.84 10.26
N LEU A 189 7.08 -29.21 11.51
CA LEU A 189 6.15 -29.86 12.41
C LEU A 189 6.21 -29.23 13.79
N ASN A 190 5.07 -29.18 14.46
CA ASN A 190 5.01 -28.86 15.87
C ASN A 190 5.33 -30.12 16.76
N PRO A 191 5.44 -30.01 18.09
CA PRO A 191 5.69 -31.15 18.97
C PRO A 191 4.65 -32.27 18.89
N ALA A 192 3.42 -31.94 18.52
CA ALA A 192 2.35 -32.94 18.30
C ALA A 192 2.43 -33.63 16.92
N LYS A 193 3.49 -33.37 16.14
CA LYS A 193 3.69 -33.89 14.78
C LYS A 193 2.66 -33.41 13.75
N LEU A 194 2.00 -32.29 14.00
CA LEU A 194 1.12 -31.63 13.04
C LEU A 194 1.94 -30.72 12.14
N LEU A 195 1.54 -30.62 10.88
CA LEU A 195 2.15 -29.73 9.89
C LEU A 195 2.02 -28.26 10.33
N THR A 196 3.06 -27.47 10.07
CA THR A 196 3.12 -26.02 10.28
C THR A 196 3.54 -25.33 8.99
N GLY A 197 3.55 -24.01 8.99
CA GLY A 197 4.01 -23.23 7.85
C GLY A 197 3.20 -23.46 6.58
N ILE A 198 3.87 -23.43 5.44
CA ILE A 198 3.24 -23.56 4.12
C ILE A 198 2.50 -24.92 3.95
N ASP A 199 3.04 -25.98 4.50
CA ASP A 199 2.42 -27.31 4.37
C ASP A 199 1.10 -27.41 5.15
N HIS A 200 0.96 -26.69 6.27
CA HIS A 200 -0.32 -26.54 6.96
C HIS A 200 -1.35 -25.80 6.10
N LEU A 201 -0.95 -24.75 5.39
CA LEU A 201 -1.85 -24.03 4.49
C LEU A 201 -2.35 -24.94 3.35
N VAL A 202 -1.47 -25.78 2.81
CA VAL A 202 -1.83 -26.78 1.78
C VAL A 202 -2.80 -27.82 2.34
N GLU A 203 -2.53 -28.36 3.53
CA GLU A 203 -3.41 -29.32 4.21
C GLU A 203 -4.80 -28.73 4.50
N LEU A 204 -4.85 -27.44 4.88
CA LEU A 204 -6.08 -26.70 5.14
C LEU A 204 -6.90 -26.46 3.86
N GLY A 205 -6.27 -26.55 2.68
CA GLY A 205 -6.93 -26.39 1.38
C GLY A 205 -7.25 -24.96 1.01
N VAL A 206 -6.54 -23.97 1.55
CA VAL A 206 -6.70 -22.57 1.18
C VAL A 206 -6.18 -22.29 -0.22
N THR A 207 -6.82 -21.39 -0.94
CA THR A 207 -6.42 -21.00 -2.28
C THR A 207 -5.65 -19.69 -2.32
N HIS A 208 -5.82 -18.86 -1.29
CA HIS A 208 -5.21 -17.55 -1.17
C HIS A 208 -4.72 -17.33 0.26
N VAL A 209 -3.56 -16.69 0.38
CA VAL A 209 -3.09 -16.10 1.63
C VAL A 209 -3.25 -14.59 1.54
N HIS A 210 -4.00 -14.00 2.46
CA HIS A 210 -4.08 -12.56 2.64
C HIS A 210 -3.03 -12.17 3.69
N LEU A 211 -1.95 -11.56 3.24
CA LEU A 211 -0.88 -11.04 4.09
C LEU A 211 -1.27 -9.68 4.64
N LEU A 212 -1.21 -9.48 5.97
CA LEU A 212 -1.28 -8.15 6.55
C LEU A 212 -0.23 -7.24 5.92
N PRO A 213 -0.33 -5.89 6.04
CA PRO A 213 0.53 -4.97 5.30
C PRO A 213 2.01 -5.39 5.34
N SER A 214 2.57 -5.58 4.16
CA SER A 214 3.92 -6.15 3.97
C SER A 214 4.89 -5.17 3.30
N TYR A 215 4.39 -4.00 2.88
CA TYR A 215 5.25 -2.91 2.42
C TYR A 215 5.83 -2.14 3.61
N ASP A 216 6.85 -1.33 3.36
CA ASP A 216 7.63 -0.61 4.33
C ASP A 216 6.77 0.34 5.18
N TYR A 217 6.72 0.08 6.49
CA TYR A 217 5.98 0.84 7.48
C TYR A 217 6.91 1.43 8.56
N ALA A 218 6.47 2.43 9.30
CA ALA A 218 7.36 3.33 10.03
C ALA A 218 7.67 2.93 11.47
N SER A 219 6.77 2.20 12.16
CA SER A 219 6.82 2.08 13.63
C SER A 219 7.77 1.01 14.16
N VAL A 220 8.42 0.22 13.31
CA VAL A 220 9.45 -0.74 13.73
C VAL A 220 10.81 -0.23 13.34
N ASP A 221 11.70 -0.07 14.30
CA ASP A 221 13.10 0.25 14.04
C ASP A 221 13.82 -1.01 13.54
N GLU A 222 14.10 -1.05 12.24
CA GLU A 222 14.75 -2.18 11.58
C GLU A 222 16.18 -2.42 12.06
N THR A 223 16.80 -1.46 12.73
CA THR A 223 18.13 -1.61 13.35
C THR A 223 18.07 -2.33 14.70
N LYS A 224 16.87 -2.57 15.24
CA LYS A 224 16.63 -3.12 16.58
C LYS A 224 15.65 -4.31 16.56
N LEU A 225 15.72 -5.16 15.57
CA LEU A 225 14.80 -6.28 15.41
C LEU A 225 14.85 -7.29 16.58
N ASN A 226 15.91 -7.28 17.37
CA ASN A 226 16.03 -8.04 18.61
C ASN A 226 15.06 -7.57 19.72
N GLU A 227 14.54 -6.37 19.67
CA GLU A 227 13.50 -5.87 20.59
C GLU A 227 12.13 -6.55 20.35
N ASN A 228 11.98 -7.25 19.24
CA ASN A 228 10.80 -8.04 18.87
C ASN A 228 9.49 -7.24 18.94
N LYS A 229 9.55 -5.97 18.52
CA LYS A 229 8.40 -5.06 18.53
C LYS A 229 7.32 -5.55 17.59
N TYR A 230 6.10 -5.66 18.10
CA TYR A 230 4.93 -6.07 17.34
C TYR A 230 4.29 -4.89 16.59
N ASN A 231 3.93 -5.09 15.33
CA ASN A 231 3.18 -4.15 14.51
C ASN A 231 2.38 -4.90 13.45
N TRP A 232 1.17 -4.48 13.19
CA TRP A 232 0.34 -5.02 12.10
C TRP A 232 0.74 -4.47 10.72
N GLY A 233 1.42 -3.32 10.67
CA GLY A 233 1.88 -2.68 9.43
C GLY A 233 0.94 -1.61 8.86
N TYR A 234 -0.11 -1.18 9.59
CA TYR A 234 -1.04 -0.14 9.14
C TYR A 234 -0.52 1.29 9.38
N ASP A 235 0.77 1.50 9.31
CA ASP A 235 1.45 2.79 9.42
C ASP A 235 2.42 3.01 8.23
N PRO A 236 1.88 3.13 7.00
CA PRO A 236 2.64 3.08 5.76
C PRO A 236 3.63 4.24 5.62
N GLN A 237 4.83 3.93 5.12
CA GLN A 237 5.90 4.88 4.82
C GLN A 237 6.31 4.84 3.34
N ASN A 238 6.72 3.68 2.80
CA ASN A 238 7.07 3.47 1.41
C ASN A 238 6.22 2.35 0.79
N TYR A 239 5.19 2.71 0.05
CA TYR A 239 4.16 1.79 -0.44
C TYR A 239 4.63 0.76 -1.48
N ASN A 240 5.79 0.96 -2.11
CA ASN A 240 6.24 0.15 -3.24
C ASN A 240 7.49 -0.71 -2.91
N VAL A 241 7.77 -0.90 -1.62
CA VAL A 241 8.93 -1.64 -1.13
C VAL A 241 8.49 -2.61 -0.04
N PRO A 242 8.94 -3.88 -0.03
CA PRO A 242 8.70 -4.79 1.09
C PRO A 242 9.34 -4.28 2.39
N ASP A 243 8.69 -4.53 3.52
CA ASP A 243 9.19 -4.14 4.84
C ASP A 243 10.46 -4.90 5.24
N GLY A 244 11.45 -4.20 5.75
CA GLY A 244 12.73 -4.80 6.09
C GLY A 244 12.72 -5.60 7.38
N SER A 245 11.73 -5.41 8.27
CA SER A 245 11.63 -6.16 9.52
C SER A 245 11.34 -7.65 9.28
N TYR A 246 10.74 -7.99 8.14
CA TYR A 246 10.47 -9.37 7.72
C TYR A 246 11.58 -9.98 6.87
N SER A 247 12.64 -9.23 6.53
CA SER A 247 13.81 -9.76 5.83
C SER A 247 14.87 -10.27 6.81
N THR A 248 15.78 -11.10 6.32
CA THR A 248 16.91 -11.59 7.12
C THR A 248 18.02 -10.55 7.26
N ASP A 249 18.09 -9.59 6.36
CA ASP A 249 19.02 -8.45 6.42
C ASP A 249 18.32 -7.16 5.95
N PRO A 250 17.90 -6.29 6.88
CA PRO A 250 17.25 -5.03 6.55
C PRO A 250 18.23 -3.96 6.01
N TYR A 251 19.55 -4.14 6.18
CA TYR A 251 20.55 -3.19 5.70
C TYR A 251 20.83 -3.32 4.22
N ASP A 252 20.67 -4.52 3.65
CA ASP A 252 20.80 -4.73 2.19
C ASP A 252 19.42 -4.57 1.53
N PRO A 253 19.21 -3.52 0.73
CA PRO A 253 17.93 -3.28 0.05
C PRO A 253 17.46 -4.43 -0.85
N ALA A 254 18.39 -5.18 -1.43
CA ALA A 254 18.08 -6.29 -2.34
C ALA A 254 17.52 -7.51 -1.60
N VAL A 255 17.90 -7.72 -0.33
CA VAL A 255 17.51 -8.90 0.44
C VAL A 255 16.01 -8.91 0.71
N ARG A 256 15.41 -7.81 1.19
CA ARG A 256 13.96 -7.74 1.44
C ARG A 256 13.14 -8.01 0.17
N ILE A 257 13.60 -7.51 -0.96
CA ILE A 257 12.93 -7.69 -2.26
C ILE A 257 13.04 -9.15 -2.72
N ARG A 258 14.23 -9.72 -2.68
CA ARG A 258 14.47 -11.13 -3.07
C ARG A 258 13.70 -12.10 -2.21
N GLU A 259 13.73 -11.92 -0.90
CA GLU A 259 13.03 -12.83 0.04
C GLU A 259 11.52 -12.75 -0.09
N PHE A 260 10.95 -11.57 -0.36
CA PHE A 260 9.53 -11.44 -0.67
C PHE A 260 9.17 -12.17 -1.96
N LYS A 261 9.97 -12.05 -3.04
CA LYS A 261 9.79 -12.81 -4.28
C LYS A 261 9.90 -14.33 -4.04
N GLN A 262 10.86 -14.78 -3.23
CA GLN A 262 11.00 -16.20 -2.87
C GLN A 262 9.76 -16.74 -2.14
N MET A 263 9.20 -15.96 -1.23
CA MET A 263 7.94 -16.30 -0.55
C MET A 263 6.79 -16.45 -1.55
N VAL A 264 6.57 -15.48 -2.42
CA VAL A 264 5.51 -15.55 -3.44
C VAL A 264 5.70 -16.76 -4.34
N GLN A 265 6.92 -17.00 -4.83
CA GLN A 265 7.25 -18.16 -5.66
C GLN A 265 6.97 -19.50 -4.95
N ALA A 266 7.29 -19.59 -3.66
CA ALA A 266 7.02 -20.80 -2.86
C ALA A 266 5.52 -21.04 -2.70
N LEU A 267 4.74 -20.01 -2.43
CA LEU A 267 3.28 -20.07 -2.33
C LEU A 267 2.66 -20.48 -3.67
N HIS A 268 3.09 -19.91 -4.78
CA HIS A 268 2.63 -20.28 -6.13
C HIS A 268 2.91 -21.76 -6.44
N LYS A 269 4.13 -22.22 -6.14
CA LYS A 269 4.48 -23.66 -6.28
C LYS A 269 3.61 -24.58 -5.43
N ALA A 270 3.14 -24.09 -4.30
CA ALA A 270 2.21 -24.82 -3.42
C ALA A 270 0.74 -24.71 -3.86
N GLY A 271 0.45 -24.01 -4.96
CA GLY A 271 -0.91 -23.79 -5.46
C GLY A 271 -1.68 -22.68 -4.76
N ILE A 272 -1.01 -21.81 -4.03
CA ILE A 272 -1.60 -20.74 -3.20
C ILE A 272 -1.28 -19.38 -3.82
N ARG A 273 -2.32 -18.57 -4.03
CA ARG A 273 -2.22 -17.18 -4.47
C ARG A 273 -1.93 -16.25 -3.31
N VAL A 274 -1.39 -15.07 -3.61
CA VAL A 274 -1.00 -14.07 -2.61
C VAL A 274 -1.84 -12.81 -2.76
N VAL A 275 -2.52 -12.41 -1.69
CA VAL A 275 -3.26 -11.16 -1.57
C VAL A 275 -2.47 -10.21 -0.68
N LEU A 276 -2.22 -9.00 -1.17
CA LEU A 276 -1.55 -7.96 -0.41
C LEU A 276 -2.58 -7.02 0.23
N ASP A 277 -2.43 -6.77 1.52
CA ASP A 277 -3.18 -5.73 2.22
C ASP A 277 -2.58 -4.36 1.91
N VAL A 278 -3.37 -3.44 1.38
CA VAL A 278 -2.92 -2.12 0.95
C VAL A 278 -3.63 -1.00 1.69
N VAL A 279 -2.84 -0.07 2.24
CA VAL A 279 -3.31 1.02 3.11
C VAL A 279 -3.06 2.37 2.43
N TYR A 280 -3.71 2.59 1.28
CA TYR A 280 -3.58 3.86 0.56
C TYR A 280 -4.41 4.98 1.19
N ASN A 281 -5.25 4.67 2.16
CA ASN A 281 -6.20 5.61 2.77
C ASN A 281 -5.55 6.66 3.69
N HIS A 282 -4.36 6.40 4.22
CA HIS A 282 -3.60 7.34 5.06
C HIS A 282 -2.09 7.07 4.98
N THR A 283 -1.30 7.99 5.51
CA THR A 283 0.14 7.82 5.76
C THR A 283 0.41 7.79 7.26
N TYR A 284 1.53 7.20 7.67
CA TYR A 284 1.97 7.11 9.07
C TYR A 284 1.85 8.44 9.83
N ASN A 285 2.32 9.51 9.22
CA ASN A 285 2.07 10.89 9.67
C ASN A 285 2.01 11.80 8.44
N THR A 286 1.60 13.06 8.61
CA THR A 286 1.55 14.01 7.51
C THR A 286 2.87 14.75 7.36
N ASP A 287 3.36 15.42 8.41
CA ASP A 287 4.52 16.32 8.35
C ASP A 287 5.81 15.66 7.89
N GLY A 288 5.99 14.39 8.20
CA GLY A 288 7.17 13.60 7.82
C GLY A 288 6.97 12.71 6.61
N SER A 289 5.77 12.68 6.02
CA SER A 289 5.45 11.79 4.90
C SER A 289 6.20 12.18 3.64
N ASN A 290 6.46 11.18 2.80
CA ASN A 290 7.06 11.42 1.49
C ASN A 290 6.14 12.25 0.59
N PHE A 291 4.83 12.13 0.75
CA PHE A 291 3.84 12.94 0.04
C PHE A 291 3.96 14.43 0.38
N GLU A 292 3.95 14.76 1.68
CA GLU A 292 4.01 16.16 2.12
C GLU A 292 5.36 16.81 1.81
N ARG A 293 6.46 16.04 1.92
CA ARG A 293 7.80 16.55 1.59
C ARG A 293 8.01 16.77 0.10
N THR A 294 7.19 16.14 -0.76
CA THR A 294 7.31 16.26 -2.22
C THR A 294 6.35 17.31 -2.77
N VAL A 295 5.06 17.24 -2.44
CA VAL A 295 4.02 18.18 -2.89
C VAL A 295 3.08 18.52 -1.74
N PRO A 296 3.41 19.52 -0.93
CA PRO A 296 2.66 19.86 0.27
C PRO A 296 1.16 20.01 0.03
N GLY A 297 0.36 19.31 0.85
CA GLY A 297 -1.10 19.34 0.85
C GLY A 297 -1.80 18.59 -0.27
N TYR A 298 -1.12 18.28 -1.38
CA TYR A 298 -1.79 17.71 -2.57
C TYR A 298 -2.39 16.34 -2.34
N PHE A 299 -1.72 15.47 -1.63
CA PHE A 299 -2.12 14.06 -1.50
C PHE A 299 -3.15 13.83 -0.38
N TYR A 300 -3.47 14.86 0.40
CA TYR A 300 -4.39 14.77 1.53
C TYR A 300 -5.66 15.58 1.31
N ARG A 301 -6.80 15.04 1.73
CA ARG A 301 -8.04 15.83 1.79
C ARG A 301 -8.00 16.79 2.97
N GLN A 302 -8.56 17.96 2.77
CA GLN A 302 -8.70 18.99 3.78
C GLN A 302 -10.18 19.30 4.00
N LYS A 303 -10.49 19.74 5.22
CA LYS A 303 -11.77 20.34 5.58
C LYS A 303 -11.87 21.77 5.01
N PRO A 304 -13.07 22.37 4.99
CA PRO A 304 -13.24 23.75 4.49
C PRO A 304 -12.40 24.80 5.22
N ASP A 305 -11.98 24.54 6.46
CA ASP A 305 -11.11 25.42 7.26
C ASP A 305 -9.62 25.23 6.96
N GLY A 306 -9.26 24.31 6.05
CA GLY A 306 -7.90 23.98 5.67
C GLY A 306 -7.21 22.95 6.58
N SER A 307 -7.85 22.51 7.67
CA SER A 307 -7.32 21.43 8.50
C SER A 307 -7.44 20.07 7.76
N LEU A 308 -6.60 19.10 8.15
CA LEU A 308 -6.63 17.77 7.54
C LEU A 308 -7.96 17.05 7.85
N ALA A 309 -8.48 16.38 6.85
CA ALA A 309 -9.54 15.39 7.04
C ALA A 309 -8.98 14.14 7.71
N ASN A 310 -9.84 13.37 8.39
CA ASN A 310 -9.43 12.24 9.22
C ASN A 310 -10.36 11.02 9.11
N GLY A 311 -10.87 10.72 7.94
CA GLY A 311 -11.73 9.55 7.73
C GLY A 311 -11.09 8.22 8.12
N SER A 312 -9.77 8.17 8.20
CA SER A 312 -8.99 7.01 8.66
C SER A 312 -8.93 6.85 10.18
N ALA A 313 -9.25 7.89 10.97
CA ALA A 313 -8.95 8.00 12.40
C ALA A 313 -7.44 7.93 12.76
N CYS A 314 -6.56 8.05 11.76
CA CYS A 314 -5.08 8.02 11.91
C CYS A 314 -4.44 9.42 11.74
N GLY A 315 -5.25 10.49 11.79
CA GLY A 315 -4.78 11.87 11.71
C GLY A 315 -4.76 12.47 10.29
N ASN A 316 -5.00 11.69 9.25
CA ASN A 316 -5.10 12.16 7.87
C ASN A 316 -5.95 11.20 7.02
N GLU A 317 -6.39 11.66 5.86
CA GLU A 317 -6.94 10.81 4.79
C GLU A 317 -6.40 11.26 3.44
N THR A 318 -6.12 10.32 2.57
CA THR A 318 -5.59 10.61 1.23
C THR A 318 -6.69 11.04 0.26
N ALA A 319 -6.31 11.84 -0.72
CA ALA A 319 -7.22 12.40 -1.73
C ALA A 319 -7.19 11.57 -3.02
N SER A 320 -7.74 10.34 -3.00
CA SER A 320 -7.77 9.41 -4.14
C SER A 320 -8.42 10.02 -5.39
N ASN A 321 -9.36 10.92 -5.21
CA ASN A 321 -10.04 11.66 -6.28
C ASN A 321 -9.13 12.62 -7.06
N ARG A 322 -7.95 12.97 -6.55
CA ARG A 322 -7.00 13.84 -7.26
C ARG A 322 -6.22 13.04 -8.30
N PRO A 323 -6.04 13.57 -9.52
CA PRO A 323 -5.48 12.80 -10.65
C PRO A 323 -4.14 12.12 -10.36
N MET A 324 -3.20 12.82 -9.68
CA MET A 324 -1.88 12.25 -9.41
C MET A 324 -1.89 11.25 -8.25
N MET A 325 -2.80 11.37 -7.27
CA MET A 325 -2.98 10.34 -6.24
C MET A 325 -3.62 9.08 -6.85
N ARG A 326 -4.64 9.24 -7.67
CA ARG A 326 -5.25 8.12 -8.42
C ARG A 326 -4.21 7.39 -9.27
N LYS A 327 -3.42 8.15 -10.05
CA LYS A 327 -2.33 7.61 -10.86
C LYS A 327 -1.32 6.85 -10.00
N TYR A 328 -0.95 7.40 -8.86
CA TYR A 328 -0.04 6.78 -7.91
C TYR A 328 -0.57 5.42 -7.42
N MET A 329 -1.85 5.36 -7.00
CA MET A 329 -2.48 4.12 -6.55
C MET A 329 -2.51 3.06 -7.65
N ILE A 330 -2.88 3.45 -8.87
CA ILE A 330 -2.90 2.53 -10.03
C ILE A 330 -1.48 1.99 -10.29
N GLU A 331 -0.49 2.84 -10.40
CA GLU A 331 0.89 2.42 -10.70
C GLU A 331 1.51 1.59 -9.57
N SER A 332 1.14 1.87 -8.31
CA SER A 332 1.56 1.08 -7.16
C SER A 332 0.99 -0.34 -7.21
N VAL A 333 -0.32 -0.48 -7.44
CA VAL A 333 -0.97 -1.79 -7.60
C VAL A 333 -0.33 -2.57 -8.77
N LEU A 334 -0.13 -1.92 -9.92
CA LEU A 334 0.50 -2.54 -11.09
C LEU A 334 1.96 -2.94 -10.82
N HIS A 335 2.69 -2.19 -10.02
CA HIS A 335 4.05 -2.54 -9.60
C HIS A 335 4.06 -3.85 -8.80
N TRP A 336 3.20 -4.00 -7.81
CA TRP A 336 3.11 -5.23 -7.03
C TRP A 336 2.70 -6.44 -7.87
N ILE A 337 1.84 -6.26 -8.88
CA ILE A 337 1.47 -7.33 -9.81
C ILE A 337 2.66 -7.73 -10.70
N LYS A 338 3.36 -6.76 -11.28
CA LYS A 338 4.39 -7.00 -12.30
C LYS A 338 5.72 -7.45 -11.69
N GLU A 339 6.12 -6.84 -10.58
CA GLU A 339 7.40 -7.07 -9.94
C GLU A 339 7.35 -8.25 -8.95
N TYR A 340 6.25 -8.38 -8.23
CA TYR A 340 6.12 -9.38 -7.16
C TYR A 340 5.09 -10.47 -7.43
N HIS A 341 4.45 -10.46 -8.59
CA HIS A 341 3.43 -11.43 -9.03
C HIS A 341 2.23 -11.55 -8.07
N ILE A 342 1.85 -10.47 -7.41
CA ILE A 342 0.71 -10.45 -6.48
C ILE A 342 -0.60 -10.77 -7.22
N ASP A 343 -1.48 -11.55 -6.57
CA ASP A 343 -2.69 -12.16 -7.13
C ASP A 343 -3.98 -11.54 -6.61
N GLY A 344 -3.90 -10.61 -5.71
CA GLY A 344 -5.06 -9.92 -5.15
C GLY A 344 -4.67 -8.77 -4.22
N PHE A 345 -5.65 -7.92 -3.96
CA PHE A 345 -5.49 -6.77 -3.06
C PHE A 345 -6.70 -6.64 -2.13
N ARG A 346 -6.42 -6.47 -0.84
CA ARG A 346 -7.40 -6.05 0.15
C ARG A 346 -7.13 -4.59 0.47
N PHE A 347 -8.11 -3.73 0.21
CA PHE A 347 -8.01 -2.30 0.52
C PHE A 347 -8.51 -2.02 1.93
N ASP A 348 -7.59 -1.62 2.79
CA ASP A 348 -7.89 -1.10 4.11
C ASP A 348 -8.72 0.17 4.00
N LEU A 349 -9.80 0.29 4.80
CA LEU A 349 -10.73 1.42 4.76
C LEU A 349 -11.06 1.87 3.32
N MET A 350 -11.42 0.92 2.46
CA MET A 350 -11.72 1.17 1.04
C MET A 350 -12.77 2.27 0.86
N GLY A 351 -13.68 2.41 1.82
CA GLY A 351 -14.72 3.44 1.83
C GLY A 351 -14.21 4.89 1.90
N ILE A 352 -12.92 5.12 2.10
CA ILE A 352 -12.29 6.45 1.98
C ILE A 352 -12.00 6.80 0.52
N HIS A 353 -11.77 5.80 -0.34
CA HIS A 353 -11.47 6.01 -1.75
C HIS A 353 -12.72 6.28 -2.57
N ASP A 354 -12.58 7.06 -3.62
CA ASP A 354 -13.69 7.31 -4.54
C ASP A 354 -13.89 6.14 -5.51
N ILE A 355 -15.15 5.94 -5.93
CA ILE A 355 -15.59 4.87 -6.83
C ILE A 355 -14.83 4.90 -8.16
N GLU A 356 -14.59 6.08 -8.71
CA GLU A 356 -13.88 6.24 -9.97
C GLU A 356 -12.45 5.69 -9.88
N THR A 357 -11.72 6.03 -8.82
CA THR A 357 -10.37 5.51 -8.57
C THR A 357 -10.38 3.99 -8.44
N MET A 358 -11.31 3.42 -7.69
CA MET A 358 -11.42 1.97 -7.53
C MET A 358 -11.72 1.27 -8.87
N ASN A 359 -12.62 1.83 -9.67
CA ASN A 359 -12.95 1.29 -11.00
C ASN A 359 -11.77 1.41 -11.99
N GLU A 360 -11.01 2.50 -11.98
CA GLU A 360 -9.81 2.64 -12.82
C GLU A 360 -8.70 1.66 -12.39
N ILE A 361 -8.52 1.40 -11.07
CA ILE A 361 -7.63 0.34 -10.59
C ILE A 361 -8.11 -1.02 -11.11
N ARG A 362 -9.41 -1.36 -10.97
CA ARG A 362 -9.95 -2.64 -11.46
C ARG A 362 -9.72 -2.81 -12.95
N LYS A 363 -9.97 -1.78 -13.73
CA LYS A 363 -9.75 -1.75 -15.18
C LYS A 363 -8.28 -2.00 -15.55
N ALA A 364 -7.35 -1.33 -14.87
CA ALA A 364 -5.92 -1.51 -15.10
C ALA A 364 -5.45 -2.93 -14.74
N VAL A 365 -5.95 -3.49 -13.65
CA VAL A 365 -5.66 -4.86 -13.22
C VAL A 365 -6.24 -5.87 -14.21
N ASN A 366 -7.48 -5.68 -14.69
CA ASN A 366 -8.11 -6.54 -15.70
C ASN A 366 -7.33 -6.60 -17.01
N ALA A 367 -6.63 -5.52 -17.37
CA ALA A 367 -5.79 -5.49 -18.57
C ALA A 367 -4.56 -6.40 -18.45
N ILE A 368 -4.15 -6.76 -17.23
CA ILE A 368 -3.07 -7.72 -16.97
C ILE A 368 -3.64 -9.12 -16.79
N ASP A 369 -4.53 -9.31 -15.81
CA ASP A 369 -5.16 -10.58 -15.49
C ASP A 369 -6.47 -10.37 -14.71
N PRO A 370 -7.64 -10.65 -15.32
CA PRO A 370 -8.94 -10.48 -14.66
C PRO A 370 -9.17 -11.44 -13.48
N SER A 371 -8.37 -12.48 -13.33
CA SER A 371 -8.46 -13.41 -12.20
C SER A 371 -7.83 -12.88 -10.91
N ILE A 372 -7.12 -11.76 -10.95
CA ILE A 372 -6.61 -11.06 -9.76
C ILE A 372 -7.81 -10.47 -9.01
N ILE A 373 -7.97 -10.87 -7.75
CA ILE A 373 -9.11 -10.44 -6.93
C ILE A 373 -8.85 -9.08 -6.27
N ILE A 374 -9.89 -8.26 -6.16
CA ILE A 374 -9.86 -7.00 -5.42
C ILE A 374 -11.04 -6.97 -4.47
N TYR A 375 -10.79 -6.69 -3.22
CA TYR A 375 -11.80 -6.49 -2.20
C TYR A 375 -11.31 -5.53 -1.12
N GLY A 376 -12.21 -5.11 -0.23
CA GLY A 376 -11.79 -4.23 0.84
C GLY A 376 -12.91 -3.95 1.86
N GLU A 377 -12.57 -3.09 2.78
CA GLU A 377 -13.50 -2.60 3.80
C GLU A 377 -14.37 -1.49 3.22
N GLY A 378 -15.65 -1.80 3.00
CA GLY A 378 -16.63 -0.84 2.48
C GLY A 378 -17.09 0.20 3.51
N TRP A 379 -16.17 0.69 4.33
CA TRP A 379 -16.41 1.71 5.38
C TRP A 379 -15.19 2.60 5.58
N ALA A 380 -15.35 3.63 6.38
CA ALA A 380 -14.29 4.48 6.92
C ALA A 380 -14.38 4.46 8.45
N ALA A 381 -13.31 4.82 9.15
CA ALA A 381 -13.30 4.87 10.62
C ALA A 381 -14.03 6.11 11.15
N GLU A 382 -13.90 7.25 10.46
CA GLU A 382 -14.65 8.48 10.68
C GLU A 382 -15.25 8.98 9.36
N ALA A 383 -16.01 10.07 9.37
CA ALA A 383 -16.63 10.62 8.15
C ALA A 383 -15.58 11.24 7.20
N PRO A 384 -15.38 10.68 6.00
CA PRO A 384 -14.48 11.27 5.01
C PRO A 384 -14.95 12.62 4.50
N GLN A 385 -14.02 13.46 4.07
CA GLN A 385 -14.32 14.76 3.46
C GLN A 385 -14.49 14.63 1.93
N TYR A 386 -15.44 13.79 1.52
CA TYR A 386 -15.83 13.60 0.12
C TYR A 386 -17.31 13.15 0.07
N PRO A 387 -18.06 13.40 -1.03
CA PRO A 387 -19.45 12.98 -1.13
C PRO A 387 -19.63 11.47 -0.96
N GLY A 388 -20.51 11.06 -0.04
CA GLY A 388 -20.67 9.66 0.33
C GLY A 388 -21.20 8.75 -0.78
N ASP A 389 -21.97 9.30 -1.72
CA ASP A 389 -22.45 8.62 -2.93
C ASP A 389 -21.37 8.39 -3.99
N SER A 390 -20.24 9.08 -3.85
CA SER A 390 -19.08 8.94 -4.72
C SER A 390 -17.95 8.12 -4.07
N LEU A 391 -18.13 7.65 -2.84
CA LEU A 391 -17.16 6.85 -2.10
C LEU A 391 -17.41 5.35 -2.25
N ALA A 392 -16.35 4.55 -2.20
CA ALA A 392 -16.38 3.09 -2.25
C ALA A 392 -16.91 2.46 -0.95
N MET A 393 -17.97 3.06 -0.40
CA MET A 393 -18.71 2.54 0.74
C MET A 393 -19.46 1.26 0.35
N LYS A 394 -19.70 0.38 1.30
CA LYS A 394 -20.37 -0.90 1.10
C LYS A 394 -21.69 -0.75 0.34
N ALA A 395 -22.50 0.28 0.67
CA ALA A 395 -23.77 0.55 -0.01
C ALA A 395 -23.62 0.81 -1.52
N ASN A 396 -22.45 1.22 -1.99
CA ASN A 396 -22.16 1.56 -3.38
C ASN A 396 -21.40 0.44 -4.12
N THR A 397 -21.22 -0.73 -3.52
CA THR A 397 -20.41 -1.82 -4.10
C THR A 397 -20.94 -2.27 -5.48
N PHE A 398 -22.25 -2.17 -5.72
CA PHE A 398 -22.88 -2.48 -7.01
C PHE A 398 -22.35 -1.60 -8.17
N GLU A 399 -21.80 -0.43 -7.88
CA GLU A 399 -21.17 0.49 -8.85
C GLU A 399 -19.72 0.14 -9.19
N MET A 400 -19.16 -0.87 -8.53
CA MET A 400 -17.76 -1.31 -8.69
C MET A 400 -17.68 -2.77 -9.18
N PRO A 401 -18.04 -3.07 -10.42
CA PRO A 401 -18.00 -4.43 -10.96
C PRO A 401 -16.61 -5.08 -10.80
N GLY A 402 -16.57 -6.30 -10.23
CA GLY A 402 -15.33 -7.04 -10.00
C GLY A 402 -14.54 -6.60 -8.75
N ILE A 403 -15.13 -5.78 -7.89
CA ILE A 403 -14.62 -5.42 -6.57
C ILE A 403 -15.62 -5.88 -5.52
N ALA A 404 -15.14 -6.50 -4.44
CA ALA A 404 -15.96 -7.00 -3.35
C ALA A 404 -15.76 -6.19 -2.07
N ALA A 405 -16.73 -6.25 -1.17
CA ALA A 405 -16.65 -5.70 0.18
C ALA A 405 -16.93 -6.76 1.23
N PHE A 406 -16.40 -6.58 2.43
CA PHE A 406 -16.68 -7.44 3.58
C PHE A 406 -18.13 -7.28 4.06
N SER A 407 -18.78 -8.41 4.40
CA SER A 407 -20.10 -8.43 5.00
C SER A 407 -20.02 -8.53 6.53
N ASP A 408 -20.08 -7.39 7.18
CA ASP A 408 -20.21 -7.32 8.64
C ASP A 408 -21.60 -7.76 9.11
N GLU A 409 -22.64 -7.70 8.25
CA GLU A 409 -23.95 -8.27 8.53
C GLU A 409 -23.86 -9.77 8.84
N LEU A 410 -23.16 -10.53 7.99
CA LEU A 410 -22.99 -11.97 8.18
C LEU A 410 -22.08 -12.27 9.37
N ARG A 411 -20.94 -11.57 9.45
CA ARG A 411 -19.97 -11.72 10.54
C ARG A 411 -20.66 -11.59 11.91
N ASP A 412 -21.36 -10.48 12.11
CA ASP A 412 -21.94 -10.15 13.41
C ASP A 412 -23.19 -10.97 13.72
N ALA A 413 -23.95 -11.38 12.70
CA ALA A 413 -25.08 -12.31 12.88
C ALA A 413 -24.62 -13.72 13.31
N LEU A 414 -23.40 -14.11 12.93
CA LEU A 414 -22.82 -15.39 13.34
C LEU A 414 -22.20 -15.32 14.74
N ARG A 415 -21.32 -14.34 15.02
CA ARG A 415 -20.49 -14.33 16.23
C ARG A 415 -20.91 -13.32 17.30
N GLY A 416 -21.69 -12.31 16.95
CA GLY A 416 -22.04 -11.15 17.78
C GLY A 416 -21.42 -9.85 17.29
N PRO A 417 -21.98 -8.69 17.71
CA PRO A 417 -21.61 -7.38 17.17
C PRO A 417 -20.18 -6.98 17.52
N PHE A 418 -19.51 -6.30 16.60
CA PHE A 418 -18.14 -5.83 16.71
C PHE A 418 -17.88 -5.03 18.01
N ASN A 419 -18.77 -4.12 18.35
CA ASN A 419 -18.59 -3.19 19.47
C ASN A 419 -18.95 -3.76 20.86
N ASP A 420 -19.38 -5.01 20.96
CA ASP A 420 -19.79 -5.60 22.22
C ASP A 420 -19.33 -7.04 22.37
N ASN A 421 -18.15 -7.20 22.94
CA ASN A 421 -17.54 -8.51 23.20
C ASN A 421 -18.36 -9.38 24.16
N HIS A 422 -19.39 -8.81 24.80
CA HIS A 422 -20.27 -9.52 25.73
C HIS A 422 -21.58 -9.98 25.07
N LYS A 423 -21.83 -9.72 23.80
CA LYS A 423 -22.96 -10.25 23.06
C LYS A 423 -22.56 -11.36 22.11
N GLY A 424 -23.13 -12.54 22.31
CA GLY A 424 -23.08 -13.63 21.33
C GLY A 424 -24.17 -13.48 20.28
N ALA A 425 -24.16 -14.36 19.28
CA ALA A 425 -25.17 -14.48 18.26
C ALA A 425 -25.41 -15.97 17.90
N PHE A 426 -25.71 -16.27 16.65
CA PHE A 426 -26.14 -17.59 16.20
C PHE A 426 -25.21 -18.73 16.68
N LEU A 427 -23.89 -18.57 16.58
CA LEU A 427 -22.90 -19.61 17.00
C LEU A 427 -22.91 -19.86 18.52
N ALA A 428 -23.41 -18.93 19.31
CA ALA A 428 -23.65 -19.07 20.75
C ALA A 428 -25.09 -19.51 21.08
N GLY A 429 -25.88 -19.94 20.09
CA GLY A 429 -27.28 -20.36 20.27
C GLY A 429 -28.26 -19.22 20.49
N ILE A 430 -27.89 -17.98 20.17
CA ILE A 430 -28.75 -16.80 20.35
C ILE A 430 -29.50 -16.51 19.03
N PRO A 431 -30.85 -16.51 19.03
CA PRO A 431 -31.64 -16.25 17.84
C PRO A 431 -31.67 -14.75 17.50
N GLY A 432 -32.16 -14.40 16.28
CA GLY A 432 -32.42 -13.03 15.83
C GLY A 432 -31.49 -12.51 14.73
N GLY A 433 -30.49 -13.30 14.32
CA GLY A 433 -29.58 -12.97 13.20
C GLY A 433 -29.91 -13.67 11.88
N GLU A 434 -31.02 -14.40 11.79
CA GLU A 434 -31.31 -15.33 10.70
C GLU A 434 -31.42 -14.63 9.34
N GLU A 435 -32.02 -13.45 9.28
CA GLU A 435 -32.14 -12.69 8.02
C GLU A 435 -30.79 -12.17 7.54
N SER A 436 -29.91 -11.73 8.45
CA SER A 436 -28.54 -11.32 8.09
C SER A 436 -27.70 -12.50 7.62
N ILE A 437 -27.89 -13.68 8.19
CA ILE A 437 -27.23 -14.93 7.73
C ILE A 437 -27.73 -15.28 6.33
N LYS A 438 -29.05 -15.28 6.08
CA LYS A 438 -29.60 -15.50 4.74
C LYS A 438 -29.06 -14.49 3.74
N PHE A 439 -29.01 -13.21 4.12
CA PHE A 439 -28.47 -12.13 3.31
C PHE A 439 -27.00 -12.40 2.90
N GLY A 440 -26.16 -12.84 3.84
CA GLY A 440 -24.80 -13.26 3.57
C GLY A 440 -24.71 -14.51 2.68
N ILE A 441 -25.56 -15.53 2.92
CA ILE A 441 -25.56 -16.76 2.12
C ILE A 441 -25.87 -16.49 0.64
N VAL A 442 -26.77 -15.55 0.33
CA VAL A 442 -27.09 -15.19 -1.06
C VAL A 442 -26.12 -14.18 -1.66
N GLY A 443 -25.05 -13.80 -0.93
CA GLY A 443 -24.03 -12.85 -1.42
C GLY A 443 -24.51 -11.41 -1.47
N THR A 444 -25.39 -11.02 -0.54
CA THR A 444 -25.93 -9.65 -0.36
C THR A 444 -26.64 -9.06 -1.58
N ILE A 445 -27.06 -9.93 -2.51
CA ILE A 445 -27.89 -9.56 -3.66
C ILE A 445 -29.38 -9.53 -3.29
N GLN A 446 -30.21 -8.96 -4.16
CA GLN A 446 -31.66 -9.03 -4.03
C GLN A 446 -32.13 -10.49 -4.09
N HIS A 447 -32.85 -10.96 -3.08
CA HIS A 447 -33.37 -12.32 -3.03
C HIS A 447 -34.78 -12.35 -2.39
N PRO A 448 -35.74 -13.09 -2.97
CA PRO A 448 -37.14 -13.08 -2.49
C PRO A 448 -37.34 -13.70 -1.10
N GLN A 449 -36.38 -14.51 -0.61
CA GLN A 449 -36.44 -15.14 0.71
C GLN A 449 -35.72 -14.34 1.82
N VAL A 450 -35.21 -13.14 1.52
CA VAL A 450 -34.56 -12.25 2.46
C VAL A 450 -35.44 -11.06 2.76
N ASN A 451 -35.79 -10.88 4.02
CA ASN A 451 -36.45 -9.67 4.50
C ASN A 451 -35.36 -8.65 4.88
N ASN A 452 -35.09 -7.72 3.97
CA ASN A 452 -34.04 -6.71 4.17
C ASN A 452 -34.30 -5.80 5.39
N ASP A 453 -35.55 -5.55 5.76
CA ASP A 453 -35.89 -4.74 6.94
C ASP A 453 -35.38 -5.34 8.26
N SER A 454 -35.18 -6.66 8.27
CA SER A 454 -34.70 -7.42 9.43
C SER A 454 -33.19 -7.74 9.38
N VAL A 455 -32.49 -7.33 8.28
CA VAL A 455 -31.03 -7.46 8.19
C VAL A 455 -30.35 -6.43 9.10
N ASN A 456 -29.24 -6.80 9.74
CA ASN A 456 -28.40 -5.86 10.48
C ASN A 456 -27.84 -4.78 9.53
N TYR A 457 -27.57 -3.58 10.03
CA TYR A 457 -26.87 -2.49 9.32
C TYR A 457 -27.50 -2.10 7.98
N SER A 458 -27.38 -2.94 6.93
CA SER A 458 -27.89 -2.64 5.59
C SER A 458 -29.35 -3.04 5.42
N LYS A 459 -30.19 -2.09 4.99
CA LYS A 459 -31.63 -2.32 4.76
C LYS A 459 -31.97 -2.54 3.29
N ALA A 460 -30.97 -2.66 2.44
CA ALA A 460 -31.06 -2.94 1.00
C ALA A 460 -29.90 -3.80 0.55
N PRO A 461 -30.07 -4.57 -0.54
CA PRO A 461 -28.95 -5.25 -1.21
C PRO A 461 -27.91 -4.24 -1.67
N TRP A 462 -26.62 -4.59 -1.53
CA TRP A 462 -25.54 -3.70 -1.91
C TRP A 462 -24.58 -4.31 -2.96
N ALA A 463 -24.74 -5.58 -3.29
CA ALA A 463 -24.01 -6.24 -4.36
C ALA A 463 -24.89 -6.50 -5.59
N ALA A 464 -24.34 -6.33 -6.79
CA ALA A 464 -24.99 -6.71 -8.03
C ALA A 464 -24.75 -8.20 -8.37
N GLN A 465 -23.65 -8.76 -7.86
CA GLN A 465 -23.25 -10.16 -8.05
C GLN A 465 -22.79 -10.73 -6.72
N PRO A 466 -23.03 -12.04 -6.42
CA PRO A 466 -22.54 -12.66 -5.18
C PRO A 466 -21.03 -12.58 -4.98
N THR A 467 -20.27 -12.50 -6.08
CA THR A 467 -18.81 -12.36 -6.06
C THR A 467 -18.32 -10.97 -5.61
N GLN A 468 -19.23 -10.03 -5.36
CA GLN A 468 -18.91 -8.72 -4.78
C GLN A 468 -18.99 -8.71 -3.25
N MET A 469 -19.13 -9.86 -2.61
CA MET A 469 -19.20 -9.98 -1.16
C MET A 469 -18.13 -10.96 -0.64
N ILE A 470 -17.43 -10.55 0.44
CA ILE A 470 -16.55 -11.41 1.23
C ILE A 470 -17.31 -11.91 2.45
N SER A 471 -17.51 -13.23 2.49
CA SER A 471 -18.07 -13.93 3.64
C SER A 471 -16.95 -14.24 4.65
N TYR A 472 -17.08 -13.84 5.90
CA TYR A 472 -16.10 -14.11 6.94
C TYR A 472 -16.72 -14.10 8.33
N VAL A 473 -16.03 -14.66 9.31
CA VAL A 473 -16.45 -14.69 10.73
C VAL A 473 -15.35 -14.17 11.66
N SER A 474 -14.11 -14.11 11.19
CA SER A 474 -12.94 -13.73 11.98
C SER A 474 -11.89 -13.08 11.10
N CYS A 475 -11.19 -12.10 11.64
CA CYS A 475 -10.04 -11.41 11.05
C CYS A 475 -9.16 -10.86 12.17
N HIS A 476 -8.06 -10.16 11.82
CA HIS A 476 -7.15 -9.56 12.79
C HIS A 476 -7.79 -8.41 13.60
N ASP A 477 -8.79 -7.74 13.05
CA ASP A 477 -9.34 -6.47 13.57
C ASP A 477 -10.47 -6.67 14.61
N ASP A 478 -10.47 -7.77 15.33
CA ASP A 478 -11.31 -8.06 16.50
C ASP A 478 -10.86 -9.38 17.15
N MET A 479 -11.52 -9.79 18.22
CA MET A 479 -11.31 -11.10 18.84
C MET A 479 -11.50 -12.23 17.84
N TRP A 480 -10.60 -13.19 17.86
CA TRP A 480 -10.73 -14.42 17.07
C TRP A 480 -12.01 -15.18 17.48
N LEU A 481 -12.56 -15.92 16.55
CA LEU A 481 -13.83 -16.63 16.76
C LEU A 481 -13.81 -17.49 18.01
N VAL A 482 -12.73 -18.25 18.27
CA VAL A 482 -12.58 -19.10 19.46
C VAL A 482 -12.60 -18.29 20.75
N GLU A 483 -11.88 -17.19 20.81
CA GLU A 483 -11.87 -16.28 21.98
C GLU A 483 -13.24 -15.65 22.20
N ARG A 484 -13.86 -15.23 21.11
CA ARG A 484 -15.20 -14.64 21.13
C ARG A 484 -16.23 -15.65 21.67
N LEU A 485 -16.20 -16.88 21.21
CA LEU A 485 -17.09 -17.92 21.68
C LEU A 485 -16.82 -18.29 23.15
N LYS A 486 -15.55 -18.42 23.55
CA LYS A 486 -15.16 -18.69 24.97
C LYS A 486 -15.63 -17.61 25.92
N SER A 487 -15.66 -16.36 25.48
CA SER A 487 -16.19 -15.27 26.32
C SER A 487 -17.70 -15.43 26.62
N ARG A 488 -18.42 -16.29 25.89
CA ARG A 488 -19.87 -16.52 25.98
C ARG A 488 -20.26 -17.91 26.40
N ILE A 489 -19.46 -18.89 26.03
CA ILE A 489 -19.69 -20.29 26.32
C ILE A 489 -18.46 -20.79 27.10
N PRO A 490 -18.45 -20.65 28.44
CA PRO A 490 -17.24 -20.91 29.25
C PRO A 490 -16.67 -22.34 29.12
N ASP A 491 -17.50 -23.27 28.66
CA ASP A 491 -17.17 -24.71 28.58
C ASP A 491 -16.69 -25.17 27.18
N ILE A 492 -16.37 -24.23 26.27
CA ILE A 492 -15.79 -24.55 24.96
C ILE A 492 -14.27 -24.65 25.04
#